data_e2e6f1a1de50753e2731f4d883629b33
#
_entry.id   e2e6f1a1de50753e2731f4d883629b33
#
_cell.length_a   1.000
_cell.length_b   1.000
_cell.length_c   1.000
_cell.angle_alpha   90.00
_cell.angle_beta   90.00
_cell.angle_gamma   90.00
#
_symmetry.space_group_name_H-M   'P 1'
#
loop_
_entity.id
_entity.type
_entity.pdbx_description
1 polymer ?
#
loop_
_entity_poly.entity_id
_entity_poly.type
_entity_poly.pdbx_seq_one_letter_code
_entity_poly.pdbx_strand_id
1 'polypeptide(L)'
;VEPKRYSALLVIFLKDLQPLGGLVKKVLEKKPESFEAYDDQTLKLALRFLPDFVKLLGAKNMISLAFQFLPEMKMLLFGGLPKLILLAEFTGDSEKEVGAKAKEAQEHIREFALRSRVTKNKREVEKYFSIRRQSFKLLHGHAKGLFAAPFVDDVVVKPEHLPEFLPRIRALMVPYQKQKKLIYTIAGHAGDGNFHVIPLMDLSKSSVRAVI
;
A
#
# COMPACT_ATOMS: atom_id res chain seq x y z
N VAL A 1 -18.68 -2.18 20.99
CA VAL A 1 -17.42 -1.47 21.31
C VAL A 1 -17.48 -0.12 20.61
N GLU A 2 -17.40 0.99 21.35
CA GLU A 2 -17.34 2.33 20.74
C GLU A 2 -16.08 2.44 19.87
N PRO A 3 -16.18 3.01 18.65
CA PRO A 3 -15.01 3.20 17.81
C PRO A 3 -14.05 4.20 18.48
N LYS A 4 -12.79 3.82 18.59
CA LYS A 4 -11.75 4.71 19.13
C LYS A 4 -11.60 5.95 18.26
N ARG A 5 -11.51 7.13 18.89
CA ARG A 5 -11.62 8.44 18.20
C ARG A 5 -10.36 8.86 17.48
N TYR A 6 -9.21 8.35 17.88
CA TYR A 6 -7.90 8.78 17.36
C TYR A 6 -7.14 7.62 16.78
N SER A 7 -6.42 7.88 15.69
CA SER A 7 -5.49 6.91 15.10
C SER A 7 -4.21 7.59 14.61
N ALA A 8 -3.11 6.83 14.63
CA ALA A 8 -1.84 7.19 14.01
C ALA A 8 -1.29 6.00 13.22
N LEU A 9 -0.61 6.27 12.11
CA LEU A 9 0.07 5.25 11.32
C LEU A 9 1.57 5.31 11.53
N LEU A 10 2.17 4.16 11.71
CA LEU A 10 3.57 3.92 11.37
C LEU A 10 3.62 3.50 9.90
N VAL A 11 4.18 4.34 9.04
CA VAL A 11 4.36 4.10 7.61
C VAL A 11 5.79 3.65 7.37
N ILE A 12 5.99 2.48 6.75
CA ILE A 12 7.30 1.89 6.51
C ILE A 12 7.48 1.69 5.00
N PHE A 13 8.63 2.10 4.48
CA PHE A 13 8.95 2.05 3.05
C PHE A 13 10.04 1.01 2.78
N LEU A 14 9.67 -0.09 2.13
CA LEU A 14 10.61 -1.17 1.79
C LEU A 14 11.09 -1.05 0.35
N LYS A 15 12.38 -0.92 0.17
CA LYS A 15 13.05 -1.05 -1.15
C LYS A 15 13.45 -2.49 -1.43
N ASP A 16 13.73 -3.25 -0.39
CA ASP A 16 13.99 -4.67 -0.43
C ASP A 16 12.95 -5.42 0.41
N LEU A 17 12.52 -6.58 -0.07
CA LEU A 17 11.52 -7.40 0.61
C LEU A 17 12.12 -8.43 1.57
N GLN A 18 13.45 -8.62 1.56
CA GLN A 18 14.13 -9.59 2.44
C GLN A 18 13.78 -9.43 3.92
N PRO A 19 13.74 -8.23 4.51
CA PRO A 19 13.42 -8.09 5.93
C PRO A 19 11.93 -8.24 6.25
N LEU A 20 11.05 -8.41 5.25
CA LEU A 20 9.59 -8.30 5.42
C LEU A 20 9.04 -9.26 6.47
N GLY A 21 9.45 -10.53 6.48
CA GLY A 21 8.94 -11.52 7.43
C GLY A 21 9.27 -11.18 8.88
N GLY A 22 10.54 -10.87 9.17
CA GLY A 22 10.99 -10.45 10.49
C GLY A 22 10.36 -9.12 10.93
N LEU A 23 10.25 -8.18 9.98
CA LEU A 23 9.62 -6.88 10.21
C LEU A 23 8.14 -7.01 10.60
N VAL A 24 7.38 -7.83 9.87
CA VAL A 24 5.96 -8.08 10.18
C VAL A 24 5.82 -8.62 11.60
N LYS A 25 6.61 -9.63 11.96
CA LYS A 25 6.61 -10.19 13.31
C LYS A 25 6.87 -9.13 14.37
N LYS A 26 7.89 -8.30 14.18
CA LYS A 26 8.26 -7.22 15.12
C LYS A 26 7.17 -6.17 15.27
N VAL A 27 6.53 -5.76 14.19
CA VAL A 27 5.42 -4.79 14.25
C VAL A 27 4.22 -5.38 14.98
N LEU A 28 3.89 -6.65 14.75
CA LEU A 28 2.77 -7.35 15.41
C LEU A 28 2.96 -7.48 16.92
N GLU A 29 4.21 -7.53 17.44
CA GLU A 29 4.50 -7.50 18.88
C GLU A 29 3.94 -6.22 19.55
N LYS A 30 3.76 -5.13 18.80
CA LYS A 30 3.17 -3.86 19.27
C LYS A 30 1.64 -3.80 19.11
N LYS A 31 1.00 -4.87 18.65
CA LYS A 31 -0.45 -5.04 18.55
C LYS A 31 -1.15 -3.87 17.84
N PRO A 32 -0.79 -3.58 16.57
CA PRO A 32 -1.52 -2.58 15.80
C PRO A 32 -2.98 -3.02 15.59
N GLU A 33 -3.90 -2.07 15.46
CA GLU A 33 -5.32 -2.31 15.14
C GLU A 33 -5.49 -2.92 13.75
N SER A 34 -4.68 -2.41 12.79
CA SER A 34 -4.57 -2.97 11.43
C SER A 34 -3.13 -2.89 10.95
N PHE A 35 -2.74 -3.83 10.10
CA PHE A 35 -1.42 -3.81 9.48
C PHE A 35 -1.54 -4.13 7.99
N GLU A 36 -1.56 -3.07 7.20
CA GLU A 36 -1.88 -3.06 5.78
C GLU A 36 -0.63 -2.92 4.91
N ALA A 37 -0.75 -3.31 3.65
CA ALA A 37 0.31 -3.15 2.66
C ALA A 37 -0.25 -2.74 1.30
N TYR A 38 0.55 -2.03 0.51
CA TYR A 38 0.36 -1.84 -0.92
C TYR A 38 1.69 -1.66 -1.64
N ASP A 39 1.72 -2.03 -2.92
CA ASP A 39 2.94 -2.05 -3.73
C ASP A 39 3.23 -0.72 -4.45
N ASP A 40 4.36 -0.67 -5.15
CA ASP A 40 4.77 0.48 -5.96
C ASP A 40 3.83 0.76 -7.13
N GLN A 41 3.15 -0.25 -7.67
CA GLN A 41 2.18 -0.07 -8.76
C GLN A 41 0.97 0.72 -8.26
N THR A 42 0.48 0.38 -7.08
CA THR A 42 -0.58 1.13 -6.37
C THR A 42 -0.20 2.59 -6.18
N LEU A 43 1.03 2.86 -5.70
CA LEU A 43 1.52 4.23 -5.52
C LEU A 43 1.66 4.96 -6.86
N LYS A 44 2.21 4.33 -7.89
CA LYS A 44 2.32 4.89 -9.24
C LYS A 44 0.97 5.28 -9.81
N LEU A 45 -0.05 4.44 -9.62
CA LEU A 45 -1.42 4.73 -10.02
C LEU A 45 -1.98 5.97 -9.32
N ALA A 46 -1.84 6.05 -7.99
CA ALA A 46 -2.29 7.20 -7.24
C ALA A 46 -1.62 8.51 -7.71
N LEU A 47 -0.32 8.45 -8.02
CA LEU A 47 0.42 9.60 -8.55
C LEU A 47 0.04 9.94 -10.00
N ARG A 48 -0.18 8.94 -10.84
CA ARG A 48 -0.57 9.13 -12.25
C ARG A 48 -1.94 9.79 -12.37
N PHE A 49 -2.87 9.41 -11.50
CA PHE A 49 -4.25 9.93 -11.47
C PHE A 49 -4.47 10.90 -10.30
N LEU A 50 -3.43 11.64 -9.93
CA LEU A 50 -3.47 12.57 -8.81
C LEU A 50 -4.66 13.55 -8.85
N PRO A 51 -5.04 14.17 -10.00
CA PRO A 51 -6.21 15.06 -10.06
C PRO A 51 -7.52 14.39 -9.67
N ASP A 52 -7.73 13.14 -10.09
CA ASP A 52 -8.94 12.39 -9.75
C ASP A 52 -8.90 11.86 -8.33
N PHE A 53 -7.71 11.49 -7.85
CA PHE A 53 -7.46 11.15 -6.47
C PHE A 53 -7.76 12.32 -5.51
N VAL A 54 -7.42 13.55 -5.91
CA VAL A 54 -7.77 14.79 -5.18
C VAL A 54 -9.28 14.94 -5.05
N LYS A 55 -10.02 14.75 -6.14
CA LYS A 55 -11.49 14.82 -6.13
C LYS A 55 -12.10 13.77 -5.19
N LEU A 56 -11.58 12.55 -5.22
CA LEU A 56 -12.03 11.44 -4.35
C LEU A 56 -11.77 11.71 -2.86
N LEU A 57 -10.69 12.44 -2.55
CA LEU A 57 -10.37 12.85 -1.18
C LEU A 57 -11.20 14.05 -0.69
N GLY A 58 -12.05 14.63 -1.55
CA GLY A 58 -12.81 15.84 -1.21
C GLY A 58 -11.91 17.03 -0.88
N ALA A 59 -10.68 17.04 -1.35
CA ALA A 59 -9.75 18.11 -1.09
C ALA A 59 -10.14 19.38 -1.85
N LYS A 60 -10.47 20.43 -1.11
CA LYS A 60 -10.89 21.73 -1.66
C LYS A 60 -9.79 22.47 -2.43
N ASN A 61 -8.54 22.03 -2.34
CA ASN A 61 -7.40 22.72 -2.95
C ASN A 61 -6.30 21.74 -3.37
N MET A 62 -6.02 21.66 -4.68
CA MET A 62 -4.95 20.84 -5.27
C MET A 62 -3.56 21.19 -4.72
N ILE A 63 -3.31 22.46 -4.42
CA ILE A 63 -2.02 22.94 -3.89
C ILE A 63 -1.76 22.34 -2.50
N SER A 64 -2.78 22.34 -1.62
CA SER A 64 -2.69 21.75 -0.28
C SER A 64 -2.37 20.25 -0.33
N LEU A 65 -2.92 19.52 -1.31
CA LEU A 65 -2.64 18.09 -1.46
C LEU A 65 -1.24 17.85 -2.03
N ALA A 66 -0.80 18.64 -3.01
CA ALA A 66 0.57 18.55 -3.53
C ALA A 66 1.60 18.73 -2.40
N PHE A 67 1.36 19.67 -1.48
CA PHE A 67 2.20 19.84 -0.29
C PHE A 67 2.17 18.62 0.65
N GLN A 68 1.06 17.92 0.75
CA GLN A 68 0.96 16.70 1.56
C GLN A 68 1.74 15.52 0.97
N PHE A 69 1.98 15.51 -0.36
CA PHE A 69 2.78 14.49 -1.06
C PHE A 69 4.25 14.87 -1.22
N LEU A 70 4.66 16.06 -0.77
CA LEU A 70 6.06 16.50 -0.84
C LEU A 70 7.07 15.51 -0.23
N PRO A 71 6.80 14.86 0.92
CA PRO A 71 7.72 13.87 1.49
C PRO A 71 7.89 12.65 0.58
N GLU A 72 6.79 12.17 -0.03
CA GLU A 72 6.81 11.05 -0.97
C GLU A 72 7.47 11.44 -2.29
N MET A 73 7.20 12.64 -2.81
CA MET A 73 7.86 13.17 -4.00
C MET A 73 9.37 13.33 -3.79
N LYS A 74 9.82 13.87 -2.66
CA LYS A 74 11.24 13.92 -2.30
C LYS A 74 11.85 12.52 -2.21
N MET A 75 11.10 11.56 -1.67
CA MET A 75 11.54 10.16 -1.63
C MET A 75 11.73 9.60 -3.04
N LEU A 76 10.82 9.90 -3.97
CA LEU A 76 10.92 9.50 -5.37
C LEU A 76 12.14 10.07 -6.06
N LEU A 77 12.41 11.36 -5.86
CA LEU A 77 13.51 12.06 -6.51
C LEU A 77 14.89 11.60 -6.01
N PHE A 78 15.03 11.36 -4.70
CA PHE A 78 16.32 11.08 -4.06
C PHE A 78 16.49 9.61 -3.61
N GLY A 79 15.46 8.81 -3.65
CA GLY A 79 15.51 7.47 -3.06
C GLY A 79 14.91 6.34 -3.90
N GLY A 80 14.28 6.64 -5.01
CA GLY A 80 13.51 5.67 -5.80
C GLY A 80 12.21 5.22 -5.12
N LEU A 81 11.35 4.54 -5.88
CA LEU A 81 10.10 3.99 -5.37
C LEU A 81 10.36 2.80 -4.43
N PRO A 82 9.69 2.75 -3.27
CA PRO A 82 9.67 1.55 -2.46
C PRO A 82 8.92 0.44 -3.20
N LYS A 83 9.36 -0.80 -3.08
CA LYS A 83 8.66 -1.97 -3.64
C LYS A 83 7.35 -2.27 -2.89
N LEU A 84 7.32 -1.93 -1.59
CA LEU A 84 6.16 -2.14 -0.73
C LEU A 84 6.09 -1.02 0.31
N ILE A 85 4.89 -0.56 0.59
CA ILE A 85 4.58 0.38 1.67
C ILE A 85 3.71 -0.36 2.68
N LEU A 86 4.12 -0.32 3.95
CA LEU A 86 3.38 -0.91 5.06
C LEU A 86 2.77 0.18 5.93
N LEU A 87 1.56 -0.06 6.40
CA LEU A 87 0.78 0.85 7.25
C LEU A 87 0.35 0.12 8.51
N ALA A 88 1.03 0.34 9.64
CA ALA A 88 0.57 -0.16 10.94
C ALA A 88 -0.24 0.93 11.64
N GLU A 89 -1.51 0.67 11.90
CA GLU A 89 -2.43 1.58 12.57
C GLU A 89 -2.45 1.32 14.07
N PHE A 90 -2.34 2.40 14.83
CA PHE A 90 -2.52 2.40 16.28
C PHE A 90 -3.68 3.30 16.64
N THR A 91 -4.61 2.79 17.43
CA THR A 91 -5.82 3.49 17.88
C THR A 91 -5.79 3.74 19.38
N GLY A 92 -6.55 4.75 19.84
CA GLY A 92 -6.62 5.12 21.25
C GLY A 92 -7.56 6.29 21.52
N ASP A 93 -7.51 6.78 22.74
CA ASP A 93 -8.44 7.80 23.25
C ASP A 93 -7.90 9.22 23.11
N SER A 94 -6.62 9.39 22.73
CA SER A 94 -6.00 10.70 22.48
C SER A 94 -4.93 10.66 21.38
N GLU A 95 -4.70 11.81 20.71
CA GLU A 95 -3.62 11.96 19.71
C GLU A 95 -2.23 11.68 20.32
N LYS A 96 -2.01 12.06 21.59
CA LYS A 96 -0.75 11.82 22.29
C LYS A 96 -0.50 10.33 22.48
N GLU A 97 -1.51 9.58 22.89
CA GLU A 97 -1.44 8.14 23.10
C GLU A 97 -1.10 7.40 21.80
N VAL A 98 -1.89 7.63 20.75
CA VAL A 98 -1.68 6.93 19.47
C VAL A 98 -0.36 7.29 18.82
N GLY A 99 0.07 8.56 18.96
CA GLY A 99 1.38 9.01 18.50
C GLY A 99 2.53 8.34 19.27
N ALA A 100 2.38 8.13 20.57
CA ALA A 100 3.35 7.42 21.42
C ALA A 100 3.47 5.95 21.01
N LYS A 101 2.33 5.23 20.85
CA LYS A 101 2.29 3.84 20.39
C LYS A 101 2.99 3.66 19.02
N ALA A 102 2.68 4.54 18.08
CA ALA A 102 3.29 4.48 16.74
C ALA A 102 4.80 4.77 16.77
N LYS A 103 5.27 5.70 17.61
CA LYS A 103 6.69 5.97 17.82
C LYS A 103 7.41 4.80 18.51
N GLU A 104 6.79 4.21 19.51
CA GLU A 104 7.34 3.00 20.17
C GLU A 104 7.52 1.87 19.17
N ALA A 105 6.53 1.63 18.29
CA ALA A 105 6.64 0.66 17.23
C ALA A 105 7.75 1.03 16.22
N GLN A 106 7.93 2.33 15.91
CA GLN A 106 9.01 2.80 15.04
C GLN A 106 10.39 2.51 15.64
N GLU A 107 10.59 2.77 16.93
CA GLU A 107 11.85 2.44 17.63
C GLU A 107 12.06 0.92 17.71
N HIS A 108 11.00 0.14 17.91
CA HIS A 108 11.08 -1.32 17.98
C HIS A 108 11.58 -2.00 16.70
N ILE A 109 11.39 -1.35 15.54
CA ILE A 109 11.87 -1.83 14.24
C ILE A 109 13.16 -1.15 13.77
N ARG A 110 13.83 -0.37 14.62
CA ARG A 110 15.03 0.41 14.26
C ARG A 110 16.18 -0.44 13.74
N GLU A 111 16.31 -1.68 14.23
CA GLU A 111 17.33 -2.64 13.80
C GLU A 111 17.30 -2.94 12.29
N PHE A 112 16.14 -2.82 11.63
CA PHE A 112 16.03 -3.03 10.19
C PHE A 112 16.57 -1.87 9.34
N ALA A 113 16.95 -0.74 9.94
CA ALA A 113 17.45 0.46 9.27
C ALA A 113 16.56 0.94 8.09
N LEU A 114 15.25 0.74 8.20
CA LEU A 114 14.27 1.08 7.17
C LEU A 114 13.82 2.53 7.29
N ARG A 115 13.53 3.13 6.14
CA ARG A 115 12.86 4.43 6.12
C ARG A 115 11.44 4.27 6.61
N SER A 116 11.09 5.01 7.66
CA SER A 116 9.75 5.00 8.26
C SER A 116 9.37 6.39 8.75
N ARG A 117 8.08 6.60 8.94
CA ARG A 117 7.55 7.83 9.55
C ARG A 117 6.26 7.54 10.33
N VAL A 118 6.04 8.32 11.37
CA VAL A 118 4.75 8.37 12.08
C VAL A 118 3.93 9.54 11.53
N THR A 119 2.65 9.32 11.25
CA THR A 119 1.72 10.37 10.81
C THR A 119 1.48 11.37 11.95
N LYS A 120 1.32 12.64 11.57
CA LYS A 120 1.19 13.75 12.53
C LYS A 120 -0.25 14.10 12.87
N ASN A 121 -1.19 13.73 12.00
CA ASN A 121 -2.60 14.11 12.11
C ASN A 121 -3.50 13.18 11.27
N LYS A 122 -4.80 13.29 11.50
CA LYS A 122 -5.84 12.50 10.82
C LYS A 122 -5.77 12.61 9.28
N ARG A 123 -5.42 13.78 8.73
CA ARG A 123 -5.33 13.96 7.26
C ARG A 123 -4.22 13.10 6.65
N GLU A 124 -3.08 12.96 7.34
CA GLU A 124 -2.01 12.08 6.88
C GLU A 124 -2.42 10.61 6.96
N VAL A 125 -3.14 10.20 7.99
CA VAL A 125 -3.71 8.85 8.12
C VAL A 125 -4.65 8.57 6.94
N GLU A 126 -5.61 9.45 6.71
CA GLU A 126 -6.58 9.32 5.61
C GLU A 126 -5.89 9.29 4.23
N LYS A 127 -4.82 10.06 4.04
CA LYS A 127 -4.03 10.05 2.80
C LYS A 127 -3.53 8.65 2.45
N TYR A 128 -2.83 7.98 3.37
CA TYR A 128 -2.26 6.66 3.12
C TYR A 128 -3.33 5.57 2.93
N PHE A 129 -4.36 5.57 3.77
CA PHE A 129 -5.47 4.64 3.58
C PHE A 129 -6.24 4.88 2.29
N SER A 130 -6.37 6.14 1.87
CA SER A 130 -7.04 6.46 0.62
C SER A 130 -6.24 6.01 -0.59
N ILE A 131 -4.90 6.12 -0.59
CA ILE A 131 -4.05 5.54 -1.63
C ILE A 131 -4.37 4.05 -1.78
N ARG A 132 -4.41 3.30 -0.67
CA ARG A 132 -4.72 1.87 -0.68
C ARG A 132 -6.14 1.57 -1.19
N ARG A 133 -7.15 2.25 -0.66
CA ARG A 133 -8.57 1.97 -0.98
C ARG A 133 -9.00 2.50 -2.34
N GLN A 134 -8.52 3.67 -2.75
CA GLN A 134 -8.98 4.32 -3.98
C GLN A 134 -8.21 3.87 -5.22
N SER A 135 -7.03 3.25 -5.06
CA SER A 135 -6.25 2.73 -6.18
C SER A 135 -7.07 1.79 -7.06
N PHE A 136 -7.89 0.94 -6.47
CA PHE A 136 -8.80 0.05 -7.19
C PHE A 136 -9.86 0.81 -7.99
N LYS A 137 -10.50 1.81 -7.38
CA LYS A 137 -11.51 2.66 -8.08
C LYS A 137 -10.89 3.46 -9.22
N LEU A 138 -9.69 4.02 -8.98
CA LEU A 138 -8.96 4.76 -10.01
C LEU A 138 -8.57 3.84 -11.17
N LEU A 139 -8.13 2.64 -10.86
CA LEU A 139 -7.79 1.65 -11.84
C LEU A 139 -8.99 1.31 -12.71
N HIS A 140 -10.15 1.04 -12.13
CA HIS A 140 -11.40 0.78 -12.85
C HIS A 140 -11.90 1.99 -13.66
N GLY A 141 -11.86 3.18 -13.08
CA GLY A 141 -12.37 4.39 -13.73
C GLY A 141 -11.56 4.85 -14.95
N HIS A 142 -10.27 4.55 -15.00
CA HIS A 142 -9.35 4.99 -16.07
C HIS A 142 -8.94 3.87 -17.03
N ALA A 143 -9.22 2.65 -16.69
CA ALA A 143 -8.92 1.49 -17.52
C ALA A 143 -10.06 1.17 -18.49
N LYS A 144 -10.37 2.11 -19.41
CA LYS A 144 -11.42 1.91 -20.43
C LYS A 144 -11.20 0.58 -21.15
N GLY A 145 -12.20 -0.31 -21.11
CA GLY A 145 -12.16 -1.63 -21.73
C GLY A 145 -11.34 -2.69 -21.00
N LEU A 146 -10.81 -2.38 -19.79
CA LEU A 146 -10.19 -3.38 -18.92
C LEU A 146 -11.16 -3.76 -17.78
N PHE A 147 -11.19 -5.05 -17.48
CA PHE A 147 -12.00 -5.61 -16.42
C PHE A 147 -11.11 -6.26 -15.37
N ALA A 148 -11.55 -6.21 -14.11
CA ALA A 148 -10.90 -7.01 -13.07
C ALA A 148 -11.10 -8.48 -13.42
N ALA A 149 -10.00 -9.22 -13.46
CA ALA A 149 -10.02 -10.66 -13.69
C ALA A 149 -9.63 -11.37 -12.39
N PRO A 150 -10.61 -11.73 -11.53
CA PRO A 150 -10.37 -12.23 -10.17
C PRO A 150 -9.99 -13.72 -10.17
N PHE A 151 -9.02 -14.11 -10.99
CA PHE A 151 -8.51 -15.49 -10.99
C PHE A 151 -7.36 -15.71 -9.97
N VAL A 152 -6.76 -14.63 -9.47
CA VAL A 152 -5.81 -14.63 -8.36
C VAL A 152 -6.19 -13.48 -7.44
N ASP A 153 -7.27 -13.65 -6.68
CA ASP A 153 -7.81 -12.54 -5.88
C ASP A 153 -7.17 -12.51 -4.50
N ASP A 154 -7.32 -13.56 -3.76
CA ASP A 154 -7.02 -13.62 -2.33
C ASP A 154 -6.03 -14.74 -2.03
N VAL A 155 -4.82 -14.38 -1.62
CA VAL A 155 -3.75 -15.33 -1.35
C VAL A 155 -3.24 -15.12 0.07
N VAL A 156 -3.22 -16.18 0.85
CA VAL A 156 -2.72 -16.18 2.22
C VAL A 156 -1.45 -17.01 2.31
N VAL A 157 -0.39 -16.39 2.80
CA VAL A 157 0.87 -17.06 3.14
C VAL A 157 1.35 -16.59 4.50
N LYS A 158 2.04 -17.46 5.24
CA LYS A 158 2.65 -17.02 6.49
C LYS A 158 3.60 -15.84 6.25
N PRO A 159 3.63 -14.83 7.15
CA PRO A 159 4.48 -13.64 6.97
C PRO A 159 5.95 -13.92 6.68
N GLU A 160 6.51 -14.99 7.23
CA GLU A 160 7.89 -15.41 6.98
C GLU A 160 8.17 -15.80 5.52
N HIS A 161 7.15 -16.20 4.77
CA HIS A 161 7.27 -16.57 3.35
C HIS A 161 7.02 -15.41 2.38
N LEU A 162 6.54 -14.28 2.87
CA LEU A 162 6.28 -13.09 2.03
C LEU A 162 7.52 -12.60 1.24
N PRO A 163 8.76 -12.63 1.80
CA PRO A 163 9.97 -12.24 1.06
C PRO A 163 10.22 -13.04 -0.21
N GLU A 164 9.81 -14.31 -0.26
CA GLU A 164 9.91 -15.16 -1.44
C GLU A 164 8.66 -15.06 -2.32
N PHE A 165 7.49 -15.06 -1.70
CA PHE A 165 6.21 -15.11 -2.38
C PHE A 165 5.96 -13.89 -3.26
N LEU A 166 6.11 -12.67 -2.73
CA LEU A 166 5.82 -11.45 -3.47
C LEU A 166 6.72 -11.25 -4.71
N PRO A 167 8.05 -11.52 -4.66
CA PRO A 167 8.87 -11.52 -5.87
C PRO A 167 8.44 -12.55 -6.92
N ARG A 168 8.00 -13.75 -6.52
CA ARG A 168 7.50 -14.78 -7.44
C ARG A 168 6.23 -14.32 -8.16
N ILE A 169 5.26 -13.76 -7.44
CA ILE A 169 4.06 -13.16 -8.04
C ILE A 169 4.43 -12.07 -9.05
N ARG A 170 5.36 -11.17 -8.66
CA ARG A 170 5.85 -10.13 -9.59
C ARG A 170 6.51 -10.73 -10.83
N ALA A 171 7.32 -11.74 -10.68
CA ALA A 171 7.99 -12.42 -11.80
C ALA A 171 6.98 -13.04 -12.77
N LEU A 172 5.87 -13.57 -12.28
CA LEU A 172 4.77 -14.09 -13.12
C LEU A 172 4.02 -12.97 -13.85
N MET A 173 3.75 -11.83 -13.20
CA MET A 173 2.92 -10.76 -13.75
C MET A 173 3.65 -9.82 -14.72
N VAL A 174 4.93 -9.52 -14.44
CA VAL A 174 5.72 -8.53 -15.20
C VAL A 174 5.83 -8.82 -16.70
N PRO A 175 6.03 -10.06 -17.18
CA PRO A 175 6.07 -10.37 -18.62
C PRO A 175 4.79 -9.95 -19.33
N TYR A 176 3.63 -10.24 -18.75
CA TYR A 176 2.33 -9.89 -19.34
C TYR A 176 2.04 -8.40 -19.28
N GLN A 177 2.49 -7.72 -18.22
CA GLN A 177 2.42 -6.25 -18.12
C GLN A 177 3.28 -5.58 -19.20
N LYS A 178 4.50 -6.08 -19.45
CA LYS A 178 5.37 -5.59 -20.54
C LYS A 178 4.73 -5.79 -21.93
N GLN A 179 4.01 -6.89 -22.12
CA GLN A 179 3.24 -7.15 -23.34
C GLN A 179 1.93 -6.35 -23.41
N LYS A 180 1.64 -5.47 -22.44
CA LYS A 180 0.40 -4.69 -22.32
C LYS A 180 -0.87 -5.56 -22.27
N LYS A 181 -0.77 -6.80 -21.82
CA LYS A 181 -1.88 -7.74 -21.65
C LYS A 181 -2.64 -7.54 -20.36
N LEU A 182 -1.96 -7.05 -19.33
CA LEU A 182 -2.55 -6.72 -18.03
C LEU A 182 -1.85 -5.53 -17.36
N ILE A 183 -2.58 -4.91 -16.44
CA ILE A 183 -2.04 -4.02 -15.39
C ILE A 183 -2.43 -4.68 -14.08
N TYR A 184 -1.59 -4.65 -13.06
CA TYR A 184 -1.93 -5.24 -11.76
C TYR A 184 -1.48 -4.36 -10.60
N THR A 185 -2.11 -4.56 -9.46
CA THR A 185 -1.71 -4.01 -8.16
C THR A 185 -1.69 -5.12 -7.13
N ILE A 186 -0.84 -4.96 -6.12
CA ILE A 186 -0.78 -5.86 -4.97
C ILE A 186 -1.04 -5.01 -3.72
N ALA A 187 -2.06 -5.36 -2.97
CA ALA A 187 -2.38 -4.77 -1.69
C ALA A 187 -2.90 -5.85 -0.75
N GLY A 188 -2.85 -5.62 0.56
CA GLY A 188 -3.36 -6.65 1.48
C GLY A 188 -3.13 -6.35 2.94
N HIS A 189 -3.41 -7.35 3.76
CA HIS A 189 -3.29 -7.35 5.20
C HIS A 189 -1.95 -8.00 5.57
N ALA A 190 -0.90 -7.18 5.71
CA ALA A 190 0.47 -7.68 5.94
C ALA A 190 0.58 -8.49 7.23
N GLY A 191 -0.21 -8.13 8.26
CA GLY A 191 -0.22 -8.83 9.54
C GLY A 191 -0.71 -10.27 9.45
N ASP A 192 -1.68 -10.52 8.56
CA ASP A 192 -2.28 -11.83 8.34
C ASP A 192 -1.62 -12.61 7.20
N GLY A 193 -0.66 -11.97 6.50
CA GLY A 193 -0.05 -12.55 5.29
C GLY A 193 -1.02 -12.67 4.11
N ASN A 194 -2.14 -11.96 4.17
CA ASN A 194 -3.19 -11.97 3.16
C ASN A 194 -2.95 -10.85 2.14
N PHE A 195 -2.82 -11.22 0.85
CA PHE A 195 -2.60 -10.28 -0.24
C PHE A 195 -3.59 -10.49 -1.38
N HIS A 196 -4.13 -9.37 -1.84
CA HIS A 196 -4.98 -9.29 -3.03
C HIS A 196 -4.11 -8.94 -4.23
N VAL A 197 -4.11 -9.77 -5.24
CA VAL A 197 -3.48 -9.50 -6.53
C VAL A 197 -4.60 -9.21 -7.54
N ILE A 198 -4.68 -7.96 -7.96
CA ILE A 198 -5.80 -7.50 -8.79
C ILE A 198 -5.30 -7.20 -10.19
N PRO A 199 -5.39 -8.15 -11.14
CA PRO A 199 -5.10 -7.91 -12.54
C PRO A 199 -6.29 -7.26 -13.24
N LEU A 200 -6.03 -6.27 -14.07
CA LEU A 200 -6.97 -5.69 -15.02
C LEU A 200 -6.58 -6.08 -16.44
N MET A 201 -7.51 -6.61 -17.19
CA MET A 201 -7.29 -7.21 -18.50
C MET A 201 -8.39 -6.84 -19.47
N ASP A 202 -8.03 -6.73 -20.76
CA ASP A 202 -9.00 -6.64 -21.85
C ASP A 202 -9.45 -8.06 -22.24
N LEU A 203 -10.49 -8.54 -21.58
CA LEU A 203 -11.03 -9.89 -21.80
C LEU A 203 -11.72 -10.07 -23.17
N SER A 204 -11.89 -9.01 -23.96
CA SER A 204 -12.39 -9.12 -25.33
C SER A 204 -11.37 -9.78 -26.26
N LYS A 205 -10.06 -9.67 -25.95
CA LYS A 205 -8.96 -10.22 -26.72
C LYS A 205 -8.64 -11.67 -26.36
N SER A 206 -8.68 -12.58 -27.33
CA SER A 206 -8.33 -13.99 -27.11
C SER A 206 -6.90 -14.18 -26.60
N SER A 207 -5.94 -13.39 -27.09
CA SER A 207 -4.54 -13.42 -26.63
C SER A 207 -4.34 -12.97 -25.19
N VAL A 208 -5.31 -12.24 -24.63
CA VAL A 208 -5.33 -11.83 -23.23
C VAL A 208 -5.99 -12.91 -22.38
N ARG A 209 -7.13 -13.48 -22.84
CA ARG A 209 -7.78 -14.61 -22.14
C ARG A 209 -6.87 -15.83 -22.00
N ALA A 210 -5.96 -16.06 -22.96
CA ALA A 210 -4.97 -17.15 -22.87
C ALA A 210 -3.90 -16.95 -21.76
N VAL A 211 -3.93 -15.86 -21.01
CA VAL A 211 -3.06 -15.63 -19.85
C VAL A 211 -3.66 -16.24 -18.56
N ILE A 212 -4.97 -16.42 -18.53
CA ILE A 212 -5.71 -17.02 -17.42
C ILE A 212 -5.60 -18.55 -17.48
#